data_2b6b95b58759f97b348386ed3ab8d5c3
#
_entry.id   2b6b95b58759f97b348386ed3ab8d5c3
#
_cell.length_a   1.000
_cell.length_b   1.000
_cell.length_c   1.000
_cell.angle_alpha   90.00
_cell.angle_beta   90.00
_cell.angle_gamma   90.00
#
_symmetry.space_group_name_H-M   'P 1'
#
loop_
_entity.id
_entity.type
_entity.pdbx_description
1 polymer ?
#
loop_
_entity_poly.entity_id
_entity_poly.type
_entity_poly.pdbx_seq_one_letter_code
_entity_poly.pdbx_strand_id
1 'polypeptide(L)'
;GEGGFEQFDGLDEENEADLVDAANDTPIVRFVNLVLQQAIRAQASDIHFEPFEDEFRIRYRVDGALYEMSPPPKSLSLPVISRLKVIADLNIAEHRIPQDGRIKMTIEGRAVDLRVSTLPTQFGESVVLRVLDKSAVNLDLDNLGLPENVKTGIRDAVRRPNGIFIVTGPTGSGKTLIAETLARIIDVPFTMADATTLTEAGYV
;
A
#
# COMPACT_ATOMS: atom_id res chain seq x y z
N GLY A 1 47.23 7.19 -18.49
CA GLY A 1 46.58 7.23 -17.24
C GLY A 1 45.20 6.58 -17.29
N GLU A 2 45.17 5.28 -17.55
CA GLU A 2 43.97 4.44 -17.37
C GLU A 2 44.17 3.70 -16.05
N GLY A 3 43.37 3.98 -15.05
CA GLY A 3 43.47 3.33 -13.75
C GLY A 3 42.69 4.08 -12.69
N GLY A 4 41.38 3.86 -12.64
CA GLY A 4 40.58 4.52 -11.62
C GLY A 4 39.14 4.10 -11.51
N PHE A 5 38.69 3.09 -12.25
CA PHE A 5 37.28 2.65 -12.23
C PHE A 5 37.05 1.23 -11.71
N GLU A 6 38.08 0.41 -11.54
CA GLU A 6 37.92 -0.99 -11.13
C GLU A 6 37.87 -1.24 -9.61
N GLN A 7 38.01 -0.20 -8.78
CA GLN A 7 38.08 -0.37 -7.32
C GLN A 7 36.77 -0.03 -6.57
N PHE A 8 35.71 0.33 -7.31
CA PHE A 8 34.40 0.67 -6.70
C PHE A 8 33.38 -0.46 -6.73
N ASP A 9 33.53 -1.43 -7.63
CA ASP A 9 32.55 -2.55 -7.77
C ASP A 9 32.63 -3.57 -6.61
N GLY A 10 33.80 -3.83 -6.09
CA GLY A 10 33.96 -4.84 -5.02
C GLY A 10 33.50 -4.39 -3.63
N LEU A 11 33.44 -3.09 -3.37
CA LEU A 11 33.01 -2.54 -2.08
C LEU A 11 31.46 -2.50 -1.96
N ASP A 12 30.77 -2.42 -3.07
CA ASP A 12 29.30 -2.41 -3.11
C ASP A 12 28.72 -3.83 -2.94
N GLU A 13 29.37 -4.87 -3.46
CA GLU A 13 28.91 -6.25 -3.35
C GLU A 13 29.06 -6.82 -1.90
N GLU A 14 30.18 -6.54 -1.22
CA GLU A 14 30.37 -6.95 0.18
C GLU A 14 29.37 -6.23 1.10
N ASN A 15 29.07 -4.97 0.82
CA ASN A 15 28.12 -4.19 1.60
C ASN A 15 26.67 -4.65 1.38
N GLU A 16 26.33 -5.09 0.16
CA GLU A 16 25.01 -5.63 -0.16
C GLU A 16 24.77 -6.98 0.52
N ALA A 17 25.75 -7.88 0.54
CA ALA A 17 25.66 -9.17 1.23
C ALA A 17 25.42 -8.99 2.74
N ASP A 18 26.16 -8.09 3.39
CA ASP A 18 25.98 -7.77 4.80
C ASP A 18 24.58 -7.19 5.10
N LEU A 19 24.04 -6.36 4.21
CA LEU A 19 22.69 -5.81 4.33
C LEU A 19 21.62 -6.88 4.16
N VAL A 20 21.80 -7.83 3.24
CA VAL A 20 20.89 -8.96 3.04
C VAL A 20 20.89 -9.87 4.26
N ASP A 21 22.06 -10.19 4.83
CA ASP A 21 22.17 -11.02 6.01
C ASP A 21 21.51 -10.35 7.22
N ALA A 22 21.77 -9.07 7.45
CA ALA A 22 21.11 -8.30 8.50
C ALA A 22 19.59 -8.20 8.31
N ALA A 23 19.12 -8.09 7.06
CA ALA A 23 17.70 -8.06 6.74
C ALA A 23 17.01 -9.42 6.95
N ASN A 24 17.74 -10.52 6.83
CA ASN A 24 17.24 -11.88 7.03
C ASN A 24 17.42 -12.40 8.46
N ASP A 25 18.03 -11.60 9.35
CA ASP A 25 18.14 -11.97 10.74
C ASP A 25 16.77 -12.24 11.37
N THR A 26 16.66 -13.36 12.08
CA THR A 26 15.38 -13.83 12.63
C THR A 26 14.65 -12.80 13.50
N PRO A 27 15.30 -12.00 14.36
CA PRO A 27 14.66 -10.93 15.10
C PRO A 27 14.06 -9.84 14.20
N ILE A 28 14.76 -9.42 13.12
CA ILE A 28 14.29 -8.41 12.19
C ILE A 28 13.09 -8.91 11.41
N VAL A 29 13.13 -10.14 10.91
CA VAL A 29 12.01 -10.79 10.22
C VAL A 29 10.77 -10.84 11.11
N ARG A 30 10.94 -11.26 12.37
CA ARG A 30 9.84 -11.32 13.34
C ARG A 30 9.28 -9.95 13.65
N PHE A 31 10.15 -8.96 13.82
CA PHE A 31 9.74 -7.59 14.10
C PHE A 31 8.91 -7.00 12.94
N VAL A 32 9.39 -7.10 11.70
CA VAL A 32 8.65 -6.63 10.52
C VAL A 32 7.29 -7.33 10.41
N ASN A 33 7.26 -8.65 10.56
CA ASN A 33 6.01 -9.39 10.52
C ASN A 33 5.03 -8.96 11.62
N LEU A 34 5.51 -8.69 12.83
CA LEU A 34 4.68 -8.20 13.94
C LEU A 34 4.08 -6.83 13.64
N VAL A 35 4.88 -5.90 13.10
CA VAL A 35 4.41 -4.56 12.71
C VAL A 35 3.32 -4.67 11.65
N LEU A 36 3.55 -5.48 10.61
CA LEU A 36 2.57 -5.69 9.54
C LEU A 36 1.28 -6.33 10.07
N GLN A 37 1.38 -7.34 10.93
CA GLN A 37 0.21 -7.96 11.56
C GLN A 37 -0.60 -6.97 12.39
N GLN A 38 0.06 -6.17 13.22
CA GLN A 38 -0.62 -5.16 14.04
C GLN A 38 -1.35 -4.13 13.18
N ALA A 39 -0.69 -3.63 12.12
CA ALA A 39 -1.30 -2.67 11.21
C ALA A 39 -2.53 -3.25 10.49
N ILE A 40 -2.44 -4.50 10.01
CA ILE A 40 -3.56 -5.17 9.33
C ILE A 40 -4.73 -5.42 10.31
N ARG A 41 -4.43 -5.87 11.54
CA ARG A 41 -5.46 -6.02 12.58
C ARG A 41 -6.15 -4.70 12.94
N ALA A 42 -5.40 -3.61 12.97
CA ALA A 42 -5.91 -2.26 13.19
C ALA A 42 -6.62 -1.67 11.97
N GLN A 43 -6.71 -2.41 10.85
CA GLN A 43 -7.28 -1.95 9.58
C GLN A 43 -6.60 -0.67 9.06
N ALA A 44 -5.30 -0.59 9.21
CA ALA A 44 -4.53 0.54 8.73
C ALA A 44 -4.55 0.61 7.20
N SER A 45 -4.70 1.81 6.65
CA SER A 45 -4.58 2.09 5.22
C SER A 45 -3.13 2.23 4.77
N ASP A 46 -2.28 2.79 5.62
CA ASP A 46 -0.88 3.03 5.33
C ASP A 46 -0.01 2.74 6.57
N ILE A 47 1.23 2.28 6.34
CA ILE A 47 2.24 2.06 7.36
C ILE A 47 3.48 2.84 6.94
N HIS A 48 4.00 3.68 7.82
CA HIS A 48 5.15 4.53 7.58
C HIS A 48 6.32 4.08 8.45
N PHE A 49 7.48 3.89 7.83
CA PHE A 49 8.76 3.63 8.47
C PHE A 49 9.68 4.82 8.18
N GLU A 50 9.99 5.60 9.18
CA GLU A 50 10.62 6.91 9.01
C GLU A 50 11.86 7.05 9.91
N PRO A 51 13.06 7.04 9.34
CA PRO A 51 14.26 7.36 10.09
C PRO A 51 14.36 8.89 10.29
N PHE A 52 14.69 9.30 11.51
CA PHE A 52 15.02 10.67 11.90
C PHE A 52 16.44 10.73 12.47
N GLU A 53 16.89 11.94 12.84
CA GLU A 53 18.24 12.13 13.35
C GLU A 53 18.54 11.29 14.59
N ASP A 54 17.61 11.21 15.55
CA ASP A 54 17.81 10.53 16.83
C ASP A 54 16.89 9.32 17.05
N GLU A 55 15.91 9.11 16.19
CA GLU A 55 14.91 8.07 16.37
C GLU A 55 14.54 7.37 15.06
N PHE A 56 13.98 6.18 15.18
CA PHE A 56 13.30 5.48 14.10
C PHE A 56 11.82 5.38 14.45
N ARG A 57 10.96 6.01 13.64
CA ARG A 57 9.54 6.13 13.91
C ARG A 57 8.74 5.22 13.00
N ILE A 58 7.79 4.48 13.58
CA ILE A 58 6.84 3.66 12.84
C ILE A 58 5.45 4.15 13.17
N ARG A 59 4.69 4.52 12.13
CA ARG A 59 3.33 5.03 12.26
C ARG A 59 2.39 4.30 11.32
N TYR A 60 1.16 4.14 11.69
CA TYR A 60 0.11 3.63 10.80
C TYR A 60 -1.11 4.53 10.82
N ARG A 61 -1.75 4.61 9.66
CA ARG A 61 -2.94 5.41 9.45
C ARG A 61 -4.17 4.53 9.59
N VAL A 62 -5.04 4.87 10.52
CA VAL A 62 -6.34 4.22 10.74
C VAL A 62 -7.42 5.29 10.68
N ASP A 63 -8.43 5.12 9.83
CA ASP A 63 -9.52 6.08 9.63
C ASP A 63 -9.04 7.53 9.39
N GLY A 64 -7.94 7.69 8.67
CA GLY A 64 -7.33 8.98 8.36
C GLY A 64 -6.42 9.55 9.44
N ALA A 65 -6.44 9.04 10.67
CA ALA A 65 -5.56 9.45 11.76
C ALA A 65 -4.26 8.64 11.78
N LEU A 66 -3.14 9.30 12.09
CA LEU A 66 -1.84 8.64 12.27
C LEU A 66 -1.64 8.26 13.74
N TYR A 67 -1.32 6.99 13.95
CA TYR A 67 -0.96 6.43 15.26
C TYR A 67 0.51 6.01 15.23
N GLU A 68 1.24 6.36 16.27
CA GLU A 68 2.64 5.99 16.43
C GLU A 68 2.77 4.73 17.26
N MET A 69 3.58 3.79 16.79
CA MET A 69 4.00 2.66 17.60
C MET A 69 5.07 3.09 18.60
N SER A 70 5.24 2.31 19.68
CA SER A 70 6.40 2.49 20.56
C SER A 70 7.68 2.47 19.72
N PRO A 71 8.50 3.54 19.73
CA PRO A 71 9.62 3.65 18.82
C PRO A 71 10.64 2.55 19.08
N PRO A 72 11.03 1.78 18.05
CA PRO A 72 12.10 0.80 18.18
C PRO A 72 13.46 1.50 18.28
N PRO A 73 14.51 0.80 18.73
CA PRO A 73 15.87 1.34 18.70
C PRO A 73 16.24 1.85 17.29
N LYS A 74 16.87 3.02 17.21
CA LYS A 74 17.29 3.62 15.93
C LYS A 74 18.18 2.70 15.09
N SER A 75 19.00 1.87 15.73
CA SER A 75 19.87 0.89 15.07
C SER A 75 19.11 -0.12 14.21
N LEU A 76 17.81 -0.29 14.45
CA LEU A 76 16.97 -1.19 13.65
C LEU A 76 16.47 -0.56 12.35
N SER A 77 16.65 0.74 12.12
CA SER A 77 16.11 1.40 10.94
C SER A 77 16.63 0.80 9.63
N LEU A 78 17.94 0.68 9.49
CA LEU A 78 18.57 0.14 8.28
C LEU A 78 18.20 -1.34 8.04
N PRO A 79 18.35 -2.27 9.01
CA PRO A 79 17.95 -3.66 8.83
C PRO A 79 16.47 -3.84 8.50
N VAL A 80 15.58 -3.08 9.14
CA VAL A 80 14.12 -3.14 8.89
C VAL A 80 13.79 -2.65 7.48
N ILE A 81 14.36 -1.52 7.05
CA ILE A 81 14.16 -0.97 5.70
C ILE A 81 14.71 -1.93 4.65
N SER A 82 15.92 -2.48 4.86
CA SER A 82 16.51 -3.49 3.99
C SER A 82 15.59 -4.72 3.89
N ARG A 83 15.03 -5.19 5.00
CA ARG A 83 14.06 -6.31 4.99
C ARG A 83 12.81 -5.98 4.17
N LEU A 84 12.26 -4.78 4.29
CA LEU A 84 11.11 -4.35 3.50
C LEU A 84 11.45 -4.31 2.00
N LYS A 85 12.66 -3.86 1.64
CA LYS A 85 13.14 -3.88 0.24
C LYS A 85 13.30 -5.30 -0.28
N VAL A 86 13.87 -6.23 0.51
CA VAL A 86 13.99 -7.65 0.14
C VAL A 86 12.64 -8.27 -0.19
N ILE A 87 11.67 -8.13 0.71
CA ILE A 87 10.34 -8.75 0.51
C ILE A 87 9.50 -8.06 -0.55
N ALA A 88 9.86 -6.84 -0.95
CA ALA A 88 9.23 -6.07 -2.02
C ALA A 88 9.94 -6.24 -3.38
N ASP A 89 11.01 -7.05 -3.44
CA ASP A 89 11.86 -7.26 -4.63
C ASP A 89 12.46 -5.95 -5.17
N LEU A 90 12.95 -5.09 -4.24
CA LEU A 90 13.61 -3.82 -4.54
C LEU A 90 15.13 -3.95 -4.41
N ASN A 91 15.86 -3.06 -5.08
CA ASN A 91 17.32 -3.00 -4.99
C ASN A 91 17.74 -2.47 -3.60
N ILE A 92 18.42 -3.33 -2.82
CA ILE A 92 18.84 -3.04 -1.45
C ILE A 92 20.01 -2.07 -1.43
N ALA A 93 20.93 -2.18 -2.39
CA ALA A 93 22.12 -1.35 -2.48
C ALA A 93 21.82 0.10 -2.93
N GLU A 94 20.70 0.34 -3.60
CA GLU A 94 20.34 1.69 -4.05
C GLU A 94 19.53 2.44 -2.99
N HIS A 95 20.11 3.52 -2.46
CA HIS A 95 19.53 4.35 -1.41
C HIS A 95 19.23 5.79 -1.85
N ARG A 96 19.58 6.16 -3.10
CA ARG A 96 19.59 7.55 -3.57
C ARG A 96 18.39 7.91 -4.43
N ILE A 97 17.68 6.92 -4.94
CA ILE A 97 16.52 7.11 -5.79
C ILE A 97 15.27 6.44 -5.19
N PRO A 98 14.08 7.02 -5.38
CA PRO A 98 12.84 6.38 -5.00
C PRO A 98 12.64 5.05 -5.73
N GLN A 99 12.07 4.07 -5.05
CA GLN A 99 11.72 2.78 -5.62
C GLN A 99 10.27 2.42 -5.25
N ASP A 100 9.58 1.76 -6.15
CA ASP A 100 8.23 1.23 -5.96
C ASP A 100 8.21 -0.28 -6.14
N GLY A 101 7.51 -0.99 -5.25
CA GLY A 101 7.39 -2.44 -5.28
C GLY A 101 6.08 -2.92 -4.69
N ARG A 102 5.95 -4.24 -4.55
CA ARG A 102 4.77 -4.89 -3.97
C ARG A 102 5.18 -6.06 -3.09
N ILE A 103 4.47 -6.20 -1.97
CA ILE A 103 4.57 -7.35 -1.10
C ILE A 103 3.23 -8.08 -1.13
N LYS A 104 3.26 -9.37 -1.47
CA LYS A 104 2.10 -10.26 -1.34
C LYS A 104 2.39 -11.23 -0.22
N MET A 105 1.53 -11.25 0.78
CA MET A 105 1.71 -12.12 1.94
C MET A 105 0.36 -12.57 2.49
N THR A 106 0.38 -13.64 3.27
CA THR A 106 -0.79 -14.11 4.00
C THR A 106 -0.63 -13.77 5.47
N ILE A 107 -1.53 -12.97 6.00
CA ILE A 107 -1.57 -12.61 7.42
C ILE A 107 -2.88 -13.14 8.00
N GLU A 108 -2.76 -14.04 9.00
CA GLU A 108 -3.94 -14.64 9.67
C GLU A 108 -4.94 -15.29 8.70
N GLY A 109 -4.43 -15.95 7.67
CA GLY A 109 -5.25 -16.61 6.65
C GLY A 109 -5.86 -15.67 5.61
N ARG A 110 -5.57 -14.37 5.66
CA ARG A 110 -5.99 -13.38 4.67
C ARG A 110 -4.85 -13.06 3.72
N ALA A 111 -5.13 -13.11 2.42
CA ALA A 111 -4.18 -12.62 1.42
C ALA A 111 -4.17 -11.08 1.43
N VAL A 112 -3.01 -10.51 1.71
CA VAL A 112 -2.79 -9.05 1.76
C VAL A 112 -1.82 -8.67 0.65
N ASP A 113 -2.16 -7.64 -0.10
CA ASP A 113 -1.32 -7.01 -1.11
C ASP A 113 -0.90 -5.62 -0.59
N LEU A 114 0.39 -5.37 -0.48
CA LEU A 114 0.95 -4.11 -0.01
C LEU A 114 1.73 -3.46 -1.15
N ARG A 115 1.39 -2.22 -1.48
CA ARG A 115 2.21 -1.39 -2.34
C ARG A 115 3.28 -0.72 -1.48
N VAL A 116 4.54 -0.85 -1.90
CA VAL A 116 5.72 -0.31 -1.20
C VAL A 116 6.28 0.85 -2.00
N SER A 117 6.58 1.94 -1.35
CA SER A 117 7.30 3.06 -1.93
C SER A 117 8.43 3.49 -0.99
N THR A 118 9.65 3.59 -1.50
CA THR A 118 10.81 4.10 -0.77
C THR A 118 11.15 5.50 -1.23
N LEU A 119 11.54 6.35 -0.30
CA LEU A 119 11.93 7.73 -0.59
C LEU A 119 13.22 8.07 0.18
N PRO A 120 14.30 8.46 -0.51
CA PRO A 120 15.51 8.94 0.14
C PRO A 120 15.23 10.17 1.00
N THR A 121 15.75 10.17 2.22
CA THR A 121 15.71 11.33 3.13
C THR A 121 17.08 11.63 3.68
N GLN A 122 17.23 12.73 4.40
CA GLN A 122 18.49 13.13 5.01
C GLN A 122 19.02 12.09 6.03
N PHE A 123 18.14 11.32 6.67
CA PHE A 123 18.50 10.38 7.74
C PHE A 123 18.38 8.91 7.34
N GLY A 124 18.27 8.63 6.05
CA GLY A 124 18.08 7.31 5.46
C GLY A 124 16.85 7.25 4.57
N GLU A 125 16.45 6.05 4.14
CA GLU A 125 15.25 5.88 3.32
C GLU A 125 14.00 5.84 4.20
N SER A 126 12.98 6.60 3.84
CA SER A 126 11.63 6.44 4.37
C SER A 126 10.87 5.42 3.52
N VAL A 127 10.09 4.55 4.15
CA VAL A 127 9.28 3.55 3.45
C VAL A 127 7.82 3.71 3.83
N VAL A 128 6.96 3.74 2.82
CA VAL A 128 5.51 3.76 2.99
C VAL A 128 4.92 2.49 2.38
N LEU A 129 4.16 1.76 3.17
CA LEU A 129 3.40 0.61 2.73
C LEU A 129 1.92 1.00 2.68
N ARG A 130 1.30 0.91 1.51
CA ARG A 130 -0.16 1.05 1.37
C ARG A 130 -0.81 -0.31 1.33
N VAL A 131 -1.76 -0.52 2.20
CA VAL A 131 -2.53 -1.76 2.28
C VAL A 131 -3.59 -1.76 1.19
N LEU A 132 -3.49 -2.73 0.26
CA LEU A 132 -4.48 -2.99 -0.79
C LEU A 132 -5.31 -4.22 -0.38
N ASP A 133 -5.91 -4.18 0.81
CA ASP A 133 -6.73 -5.30 1.28
C ASP A 133 -8.02 -5.37 0.47
N LYS A 134 -8.03 -6.32 -0.47
CA LYS A 134 -9.24 -6.63 -1.26
C LYS A 134 -10.31 -7.36 -0.44
N SER A 135 -9.93 -7.93 0.70
CA SER A 135 -10.86 -8.68 1.56
C SER A 135 -11.61 -7.79 2.55
N ALA A 136 -11.09 -6.57 2.84
CA ALA A 136 -11.72 -5.63 3.76
C ALA A 136 -12.93 -4.91 3.15
N VAL A 137 -13.05 -4.86 1.83
CA VAL A 137 -14.23 -4.34 1.18
C VAL A 137 -15.21 -5.50 1.00
N ASN A 138 -16.03 -5.73 2.00
CA ASN A 138 -17.20 -6.59 1.85
C ASN A 138 -18.18 -5.87 0.92
N LEU A 139 -18.02 -6.13 -0.39
CA LEU A 139 -18.77 -5.50 -1.48
C LEU A 139 -20.19 -6.08 -1.59
N ASP A 140 -20.78 -6.41 -0.45
CA ASP A 140 -22.20 -6.75 -0.37
C ASP A 140 -23.00 -5.46 -0.15
N LEU A 141 -24.09 -5.32 -0.91
CA LEU A 141 -25.00 -4.17 -0.80
C LEU A 141 -25.51 -3.98 0.63
N ASP A 142 -25.60 -5.08 1.41
CA ASP A 142 -26.08 -5.05 2.79
C ASP A 142 -25.07 -4.38 3.75
N ASN A 143 -23.80 -4.40 3.43
CA ASN A 143 -22.73 -3.84 4.26
C ASN A 143 -22.36 -2.39 3.92
N LEU A 144 -23.00 -1.79 2.90
CA LEU A 144 -22.76 -0.39 2.52
C LEU A 144 -23.42 0.64 3.46
N GLY A 145 -24.10 0.21 4.51
CA GLY A 145 -24.77 1.12 5.45
C GLY A 145 -25.94 1.92 4.83
N LEU A 146 -26.44 1.51 3.67
CA LEU A 146 -27.56 2.18 3.01
C LEU A 146 -28.89 1.87 3.71
N PRO A 147 -29.83 2.85 3.75
CA PRO A 147 -31.20 2.60 4.20
C PRO A 147 -31.89 1.48 3.41
N GLU A 148 -32.75 0.70 4.05
CA GLU A 148 -33.34 -0.50 3.45
C GLU A 148 -34.20 -0.19 2.21
N ASN A 149 -34.92 0.92 2.21
CA ASN A 149 -35.69 1.39 1.06
C ASN A 149 -34.79 1.69 -0.16
N VAL A 150 -33.57 2.20 0.07
CA VAL A 150 -32.57 2.47 -0.98
C VAL A 150 -32.01 1.16 -1.51
N LYS A 151 -31.65 0.22 -0.64
CA LYS A 151 -31.17 -1.12 -1.05
C LYS A 151 -32.19 -1.86 -1.91
N THR A 152 -33.46 -1.83 -1.51
CA THR A 152 -34.55 -2.43 -2.27
C THR A 152 -34.68 -1.81 -3.65
N GLY A 153 -34.66 -0.46 -3.74
CA GLY A 153 -34.69 0.24 -5.03
C GLY A 153 -33.52 -0.09 -5.93
N ILE A 154 -32.31 -0.24 -5.36
CA ILE A 154 -31.12 -0.67 -6.11
C ILE A 154 -31.30 -2.11 -6.63
N ARG A 155 -31.71 -3.04 -5.77
CA ARG A 155 -31.94 -4.44 -6.18
C ARG A 155 -32.97 -4.57 -7.29
N ASP A 156 -34.04 -3.80 -7.24
CA ASP A 156 -35.07 -3.80 -8.26
C ASP A 156 -34.58 -3.18 -9.57
N ALA A 157 -33.78 -2.10 -9.50
CA ALA A 157 -33.18 -1.48 -10.68
C ALA A 157 -32.18 -2.41 -11.38
N VAL A 158 -31.34 -3.11 -10.63
CA VAL A 158 -30.31 -4.03 -11.15
C VAL A 158 -30.91 -5.29 -11.80
N ARG A 159 -32.10 -5.71 -11.37
CA ARG A 159 -32.83 -6.86 -11.97
C ARG A 159 -33.42 -6.56 -13.34
N ARG A 160 -33.50 -5.29 -13.74
CA ARG A 160 -34.06 -4.92 -15.04
C ARG A 160 -33.08 -5.29 -16.16
N PRO A 161 -33.56 -5.87 -17.27
CA PRO A 161 -32.71 -6.37 -18.35
C PRO A 161 -31.99 -5.24 -19.13
N ASN A 162 -32.49 -4.01 -19.08
CA ASN A 162 -31.96 -2.88 -19.82
C ASN A 162 -32.08 -1.60 -18.99
N GLY A 163 -31.10 -0.71 -19.13
CA GLY A 163 -31.12 0.59 -18.47
C GLY A 163 -29.71 1.14 -18.18
N ILE A 164 -29.67 2.32 -17.63
CA ILE A 164 -28.46 2.98 -17.14
C ILE A 164 -28.68 3.28 -15.65
N PHE A 165 -27.76 2.88 -14.81
CA PHE A 165 -27.75 3.23 -13.40
C PHE A 165 -26.73 4.34 -13.15
N ILE A 166 -27.21 5.50 -12.69
CA ILE A 166 -26.36 6.68 -12.45
C ILE A 166 -26.23 6.92 -10.94
N VAL A 167 -25.00 6.97 -10.45
CA VAL A 167 -24.66 7.31 -9.07
C VAL A 167 -24.06 8.71 -9.02
N THR A 168 -24.70 9.63 -8.32
CA THR A 168 -24.25 11.02 -8.18
C THR A 168 -23.98 11.39 -6.73
N GLY A 169 -23.17 12.41 -6.51
CA GLY A 169 -22.85 12.93 -5.17
C GLY A 169 -21.49 13.62 -5.14
N PRO A 170 -21.12 14.25 -4.03
CA PRO A 170 -19.82 14.89 -3.87
C PRO A 170 -18.68 13.89 -3.83
N THR A 171 -17.45 14.37 -4.00
CA THR A 171 -16.24 13.54 -3.84
C THR A 171 -16.17 12.96 -2.41
N GLY A 172 -15.80 11.69 -2.28
CA GLY A 172 -15.75 11.00 -0.99
C GLY A 172 -17.08 10.41 -0.48
N SER A 173 -18.19 10.56 -1.22
CA SER A 173 -19.51 10.01 -0.83
C SER A 173 -19.70 8.52 -1.12
N GLY A 174 -18.65 7.80 -1.56
CA GLY A 174 -18.73 6.35 -1.80
C GLY A 174 -19.31 5.94 -3.16
N LYS A 175 -19.45 6.85 -4.13
CA LYS A 175 -19.99 6.55 -5.48
C LYS A 175 -19.28 5.39 -6.16
N THR A 176 -17.94 5.40 -6.17
CA THR A 176 -17.13 4.35 -6.79
C THR A 176 -17.35 3.00 -6.13
N LEU A 177 -17.43 2.97 -4.79
CA LEU A 177 -17.70 1.76 -4.03
C LEU A 177 -19.08 1.17 -4.37
N ILE A 178 -20.11 2.00 -4.48
CA ILE A 178 -21.46 1.59 -4.88
C ILE A 178 -21.42 1.01 -6.31
N ALA A 179 -20.79 1.71 -7.25
CA ALA A 179 -20.70 1.26 -8.65
C ALA A 179 -19.94 -0.07 -8.80
N GLU A 180 -18.82 -0.23 -8.08
CA GLU A 180 -18.05 -1.47 -8.08
C GLU A 180 -18.83 -2.64 -7.45
N THR A 181 -19.55 -2.39 -6.36
CA THR A 181 -20.45 -3.37 -5.73
C THR A 181 -21.55 -3.82 -6.67
N LEU A 182 -22.18 -2.88 -7.37
CA LEU A 182 -23.22 -3.19 -8.35
C LEU A 182 -22.68 -4.01 -9.52
N ALA A 183 -21.51 -3.64 -10.07
CA ALA A 183 -20.89 -4.41 -11.15
C ALA A 183 -20.63 -5.86 -10.76
N ARG A 184 -20.25 -6.14 -9.51
CA ARG A 184 -20.08 -7.51 -8.99
C ARG A 184 -21.40 -8.23 -8.83
N ILE A 185 -22.46 -7.56 -8.35
CA ILE A 185 -23.78 -8.18 -8.16
C ILE A 185 -24.36 -8.65 -9.50
N ILE A 186 -24.15 -7.87 -10.58
CA ILE A 186 -24.62 -8.21 -11.92
C ILE A 186 -23.61 -8.98 -12.76
N ASP A 187 -22.44 -9.32 -12.17
CA ASP A 187 -21.36 -10.09 -12.80
C ASP A 187 -20.88 -9.48 -14.14
N VAL A 188 -20.62 -8.17 -14.13
CA VAL A 188 -20.08 -7.46 -15.31
C VAL A 188 -18.70 -6.88 -14.99
N PRO A 189 -17.83 -6.73 -16.02
CA PRO A 189 -16.55 -6.08 -15.84
C PRO A 189 -16.71 -4.63 -15.35
N PHE A 190 -15.89 -4.23 -14.37
CA PHE A 190 -15.83 -2.87 -13.88
C PHE A 190 -14.58 -2.19 -14.39
N THR A 191 -14.72 -0.99 -14.95
CA THR A 191 -13.62 -0.13 -15.32
C THR A 191 -13.91 1.30 -14.91
N MET A 192 -12.87 2.06 -14.59
CA MET A 192 -12.97 3.49 -14.30
C MET A 192 -12.33 4.29 -15.43
N ALA A 193 -13.04 5.31 -15.91
CA ALA A 193 -12.50 6.29 -16.81
C ALA A 193 -12.81 7.69 -16.23
N ASP A 194 -11.82 8.59 -16.31
CA ASP A 194 -12.00 9.98 -15.92
C ASP A 194 -12.57 10.75 -17.13
N ALA A 195 -13.72 11.39 -16.95
CA ALA A 195 -14.35 12.17 -18.00
C ALA A 195 -13.48 13.33 -18.51
N THR A 196 -12.58 13.84 -17.66
CA THR A 196 -11.62 14.91 -18.04
C THR A 196 -10.58 14.44 -19.05
N THR A 197 -10.28 13.12 -19.07
CA THR A 197 -9.36 12.52 -20.06
C THR A 197 -10.07 12.10 -21.35
N LEU A 198 -11.40 12.02 -21.34
CA LEU A 198 -12.23 11.63 -22.48
C LEU A 198 -12.71 12.82 -23.31
N THR A 199 -12.65 14.04 -22.77
CA THR A 199 -12.92 15.26 -23.50
C THR A 199 -11.64 15.70 -24.20
N GLU A 200 -11.53 15.51 -25.51
CA GLU A 200 -10.53 16.23 -26.29
C GLU A 200 -10.69 17.74 -26.04
N ALA A 201 -9.59 18.39 -25.71
CA ALA A 201 -9.49 19.82 -25.64
C ALA A 201 -9.78 20.42 -27.04
N GLY A 202 -11.04 20.66 -27.36
CA GLY A 202 -11.50 21.06 -28.66
C GLY A 202 -12.84 21.76 -28.61
N TYR A 203 -13.02 22.69 -27.68
CA TYR A 203 -13.99 23.77 -27.85
C TYR A 203 -13.27 25.11 -27.77
N VAL A 204 -13.01 25.65 -28.95
CA VAL A 204 -12.76 27.06 -29.22
C VAL A 204 -14.08 27.82 -29.03
#